data_d2db480ea443bcee9e929a3aab70d581
#
_entry.id   d2db480ea443bcee9e929a3aab70d581
#
_cell.length_a   1.000
_cell.length_b   1.000
_cell.length_c   1.000
_cell.angle_alpha   90.00
_cell.angle_beta   90.00
_cell.angle_gamma   90.00
#
_symmetry.space_group_name_H-M   'P 1'
#
loop_
_entity.id
_entity.type
_entity.pdbx_description
1 polymer ?
#
loop_
_entity_poly.entity_id
_entity_poly.type
_entity_poly.pdbx_seq_one_letter_code
_entity_poly.pdbx_strand_id
1 'polypeptide(L)'
;MRGQVKFRIGRIVYLSFSRDGSTMGFAFPRELRDALVESEPEKFSLPSEHDLRYHWVHVRLDAIDADELRELVEAAWAFCVPKRVAEEYAASRGYH
;
A
#
# COMPACT_ATOMS: atom_id res chain seq x y z
N MET A 1 -14.13 16.20 1.10
CA MET A 1 -13.89 15.86 0.63
C MET A 1 -13.68 15.32 0.20
N ARG A 2 -13.48 15.23 0.07
CA ARG A 2 -13.59 14.79 -0.45
C ARG A 2 -13.11 14.21 -1.46
N GLY A 3 -12.77 13.74 -1.90
CA GLY A 3 -12.32 13.25 -3.13
C GLY A 3 -11.42 12.04 -3.09
N GLN A 4 -10.99 11.64 -1.95
CA GLN A 4 -10.11 10.46 -1.82
C GLN A 4 -10.84 9.38 -1.06
N VAL A 5 -10.65 8.13 -1.52
CA VAL A 5 -11.15 6.95 -0.81
C VAL A 5 -9.99 6.40 0.01
N LYS A 6 -10.22 6.19 1.29
CA LYS A 6 -9.20 5.71 2.20
C LYS A 6 -9.69 4.48 2.94
N PHE A 7 -8.80 3.54 3.16
CA PHE A 7 -9.09 2.33 3.91
C PHE A 7 -8.26 2.34 5.18
N ARG A 8 -8.89 2.02 6.30
CA ARG A 8 -8.27 2.16 7.62
C ARG A 8 -8.37 0.90 8.44
N ILE A 9 -7.41 0.74 9.35
CA ILE A 9 -7.46 -0.21 10.44
C ILE A 9 -7.34 0.63 11.70
N GLY A 10 -8.45 0.78 12.44
CA GLY A 10 -8.47 1.70 13.55
C GLY A 10 -8.19 3.11 13.07
N ARG A 11 -7.10 3.70 13.52
CA ARG A 11 -6.71 5.05 13.12
C ARG A 11 -5.68 5.07 12.01
N ILE A 12 -5.23 3.90 11.57
CA ILE A 12 -4.16 3.79 10.58
C ILE A 12 -4.76 3.66 9.20
N VAL A 13 -4.43 4.58 8.31
CA VAL A 13 -4.79 4.49 6.90
C VAL A 13 -3.76 3.61 6.21
N TYR A 14 -4.18 2.52 5.61
CA TYR A 14 -3.23 1.64 4.92
C TYR A 14 -3.35 1.71 3.40
N LEU A 15 -4.44 2.27 2.88
CA LEU A 15 -4.64 2.50 1.45
C LEU A 15 -5.32 3.84 1.24
N SER A 16 -5.01 4.48 0.13
CA SER A 16 -5.67 5.70 -0.29
C SER A 16 -5.64 5.77 -1.82
N PHE A 17 -6.78 6.09 -2.43
CA PHE A 17 -6.86 6.26 -3.88
C PHE A 17 -6.96 7.72 -4.22
N SER A 18 -6.29 8.13 -5.31
CA SER A 18 -6.38 9.51 -5.78
C SER A 18 -7.79 9.79 -6.30
N ARG A 19 -8.11 11.08 -6.42
CA ARG A 19 -9.44 11.48 -6.86
C ARG A 19 -9.81 10.94 -8.23
N ASP A 20 -8.82 10.93 -9.15
CA ASP A 20 -9.07 10.49 -10.51
C ASP A 20 -8.90 8.98 -10.66
N GLY A 21 -8.55 8.28 -9.59
CA GLY A 21 -8.40 6.83 -9.63
C GLY A 21 -7.14 6.34 -10.30
N SER A 22 -6.20 7.21 -10.60
CA SER A 22 -4.99 6.81 -11.33
C SER A 22 -3.88 6.29 -10.43
N THR A 23 -3.91 6.65 -9.15
CA THR A 23 -2.81 6.36 -8.23
C THR A 23 -3.36 5.82 -6.91
N MET A 24 -2.65 4.84 -6.36
CA MET A 24 -2.96 4.32 -5.03
C MET A 24 -1.77 4.57 -4.13
N GLY A 25 -2.03 5.15 -2.94
CA GLY A 25 -1.04 5.20 -1.89
C GLY A 25 -1.24 4.02 -0.98
N PHE A 26 -0.16 3.44 -0.47
CA PHE A 26 -0.28 2.27 0.40
C PHE A 26 0.85 2.25 1.43
N ALA A 27 0.57 1.60 2.56
CA ALA A 27 1.54 1.46 3.63
C ALA A 27 2.65 0.51 3.20
N PHE A 28 3.91 0.93 3.42
CA PHE A 28 5.08 0.16 3.03
C PHE A 28 6.25 0.60 3.91
N PRO A 29 7.12 -0.32 4.35
CA PRO A 29 8.24 0.06 5.22
C PRO A 29 9.14 1.10 4.55
N ARG A 30 9.40 2.20 5.27
CA ARG A 30 10.24 3.27 4.73
C ARG A 30 11.63 2.77 4.38
N GLU A 31 12.12 1.81 5.13
CA GLU A 31 13.47 1.28 4.96
C GLU A 31 13.65 0.58 3.62
N LEU A 32 12.55 0.09 3.03
CA LEU A 32 12.58 -0.64 1.77
C LEU A 32 12.05 0.19 0.61
N ARG A 33 11.52 1.37 0.90
CA ARG A 33 10.82 2.20 -0.08
C ARG A 33 11.69 2.63 -1.24
N ASP A 34 12.91 3.10 -0.93
CA ASP A 34 13.79 3.60 -1.97
C ASP A 34 14.17 2.49 -2.94
N ALA A 35 14.43 1.29 -2.41
CA ALA A 35 14.75 0.16 -3.27
C ALA A 35 13.59 -0.20 -4.19
N LEU A 36 12.36 -0.16 -3.66
CA LEU A 36 11.19 -0.46 -4.48
C LEU A 36 11.03 0.55 -5.61
N VAL A 37 11.15 1.84 -5.29
CA VAL A 37 11.00 2.88 -6.30
C VAL A 37 12.11 2.79 -7.35
N GLU A 38 13.33 2.50 -6.92
CA GLU A 38 14.44 2.39 -7.85
C GLU A 38 14.31 1.17 -8.75
N SER A 39 13.73 0.09 -8.24
CA SER A 39 13.60 -1.13 -9.04
C SER A 39 12.56 -0.99 -10.15
N GLU A 40 11.49 -0.21 -9.90
CA GLU A 40 10.40 -0.07 -10.87
C GLU A 40 9.87 1.37 -10.85
N PRO A 41 10.69 2.32 -11.33
CA PRO A 41 10.31 3.74 -11.25
C PRO A 41 9.10 4.12 -12.10
N GLU A 42 8.75 3.30 -13.10
CA GLU A 42 7.56 3.57 -13.90
C GLU A 42 6.27 3.15 -13.19
N LYS A 43 6.37 2.34 -12.13
CA LYS A 43 5.21 1.91 -11.35
C LYS A 43 5.09 2.65 -10.03
N PHE A 44 6.20 2.80 -9.31
CA PHE A 44 6.21 3.30 -7.94
C PHE A 44 6.87 4.64 -7.86
N SER A 45 6.35 5.48 -6.95
CA SER A 45 6.93 6.79 -6.73
C SER A 45 6.85 7.13 -5.25
N LEU A 46 7.72 8.06 -4.84
CA LEU A 46 7.71 8.54 -3.46
C LEU A 46 6.50 9.43 -3.24
N PRO A 47 5.97 9.46 -2.00
CA PRO A 47 4.89 10.37 -1.68
C PRO A 47 5.41 11.81 -1.66
N SER A 48 4.50 12.76 -1.40
CA SER A 48 4.89 14.16 -1.27
C SER A 48 5.92 14.30 -0.16
N GLU A 49 6.67 15.39 -0.20
CA GLU A 49 7.68 15.66 0.82
C GLU A 49 7.09 15.64 2.22
N HIS A 50 5.89 16.16 2.37
CA HIS A 50 5.20 16.14 3.65
C HIS A 50 4.99 14.72 4.17
N ASP A 51 4.71 13.78 3.29
CA ASP A 51 4.38 12.40 3.66
C ASP A 51 5.58 11.48 3.69
N LEU A 52 6.77 11.95 3.32
CA LEU A 52 7.97 11.10 3.29
C LEU A 52 8.30 10.50 4.64
N ARG A 53 7.91 11.16 5.72
CA ARG A 53 8.17 10.66 7.08
C ARG A 53 7.33 9.46 7.47
N TYR A 54 6.29 9.16 6.68
CA TYR A 54 5.42 8.04 6.96
C TYR A 54 5.86 6.81 6.16
N HIS A 55 5.38 5.64 6.57
CA HIS A 55 5.60 4.40 5.83
C HIS A 55 4.61 4.36 4.66
N TRP A 56 4.95 5.00 3.55
CA TRP A 56 4.00 5.25 2.46
C TRP A 56 4.70 5.27 1.12
N VAL A 57 4.05 4.67 0.11
CA VAL A 57 4.52 4.65 -1.28
C VAL A 57 3.31 4.82 -2.19
N HIS A 58 3.53 5.40 -3.35
CA HIS A 58 2.49 5.53 -4.37
C HIS A 58 2.76 4.56 -5.52
N VAL A 59 1.68 4.02 -6.11
CA VAL A 59 1.77 3.15 -7.29
C VAL A 59 0.78 3.64 -8.34
N ARG A 60 1.20 3.59 -9.60
CA ARG A 60 0.34 3.94 -10.72
C ARG A 60 -0.54 2.74 -11.05
N LEU A 61 -1.84 2.91 -10.96
CA LEU A 61 -2.76 1.79 -11.14
C LEU A 61 -2.81 1.28 -12.58
N ASP A 62 -2.51 2.13 -13.55
CA ASP A 62 -2.48 1.69 -14.93
C ASP A 62 -1.20 0.90 -15.30
N ALA A 63 -0.26 0.83 -14.36
CA ALA A 63 0.99 0.11 -14.57
C ALA A 63 1.01 -1.27 -13.94
N ILE A 64 -0.06 -1.65 -13.24
CA ILE A 64 -0.13 -2.95 -12.55
C ILE A 64 -1.43 -3.66 -12.93
N ASP A 65 -1.44 -4.99 -12.79
CA ASP A 65 -2.65 -5.76 -13.05
C ASP A 65 -3.38 -6.07 -11.75
N ALA A 66 -4.51 -6.77 -11.86
CA ALA A 66 -5.35 -7.06 -10.70
C ALA A 66 -4.64 -7.94 -9.67
N ASP A 67 -3.81 -8.87 -10.12
CA ASP A 67 -3.09 -9.74 -9.19
C ASP A 67 -2.05 -8.95 -8.41
N GLU A 68 -1.31 -8.09 -9.08
CA GLU A 68 -0.32 -7.25 -8.40
C GLU A 68 -1.00 -6.28 -7.43
N LEU A 69 -2.14 -5.72 -7.86
CA LEU A 69 -2.89 -4.83 -6.97
C LEU A 69 -3.29 -5.55 -5.69
N ARG A 70 -3.80 -6.79 -5.83
CA ARG A 70 -4.20 -7.57 -4.66
C ARG A 70 -3.02 -7.81 -3.73
N GLU A 71 -1.86 -8.14 -4.30
CA GLU A 71 -0.68 -8.39 -3.49
C GLU A 71 -0.26 -7.15 -2.71
N LEU A 72 -0.32 -5.99 -3.35
CA LEU A 72 0.04 -4.74 -2.67
C LEU A 72 -0.94 -4.40 -1.56
N VAL A 73 -2.24 -4.61 -1.81
CA VAL A 73 -3.26 -4.34 -0.81
C VAL A 73 -3.08 -5.25 0.40
N GLU A 74 -2.86 -6.54 0.17
CA GLU A 74 -2.68 -7.49 1.26
C GLU A 74 -1.39 -7.19 2.04
N ALA A 75 -0.33 -6.83 1.35
CA ALA A 75 0.93 -6.50 2.01
C ALA A 75 0.78 -5.24 2.87
N ALA A 76 0.07 -4.23 2.37
CA ALA A 76 -0.15 -3.00 3.12
C ALA A 76 -0.96 -3.28 4.38
N TRP A 77 -2.01 -4.08 4.24
CA TRP A 77 -2.83 -4.46 5.39
C TRP A 77 -2.00 -5.23 6.42
N ALA A 78 -1.24 -6.22 5.97
CA ALA A 78 -0.43 -7.05 6.87
C ALA A 78 0.62 -6.23 7.60
N PHE A 79 1.16 -5.20 6.94
CA PHE A 79 2.14 -4.33 7.56
C PHE A 79 1.52 -3.52 8.70
N CYS A 80 0.24 -3.18 8.59
CA CYS A 80 -0.41 -2.29 9.54
C CYS A 80 -1.11 -3.01 10.68
N VAL A 81 -1.37 -4.32 10.57
CA VAL A 81 -2.03 -5.07 11.64
C VAL A 81 -0.99 -5.81 12.47
N PRO A 82 -1.35 -6.23 13.70
CA PRO A 82 -0.43 -7.06 14.47
C PRO A 82 -0.09 -8.34 13.72
N LYS A 83 1.16 -8.77 13.88
CA LYS A 83 1.65 -9.94 13.17
C LYS A 83 0.72 -11.15 13.35
N ARG A 84 0.22 -11.36 14.57
CA ARG A 84 -0.68 -12.48 14.84
C ARG A 84 -1.93 -12.43 13.97
N VAL A 85 -2.50 -11.24 13.79
CA VAL A 85 -3.70 -11.09 12.97
C VAL A 85 -3.40 -11.40 11.52
N ALA A 86 -2.27 -10.93 11.01
CA ALA A 86 -1.88 -11.21 9.62
C ALA A 86 -1.67 -12.70 9.40
N GLU A 87 -1.07 -13.38 10.35
CA GLU A 87 -0.83 -14.82 10.25
C GLU A 87 -2.13 -15.61 10.28
N GLU A 88 -3.06 -15.20 11.13
CA GLU A 88 -4.37 -15.86 11.19
C GLU A 88 -5.14 -15.67 9.88
N TYR A 89 -5.04 -14.51 9.29
CA TYR A 89 -5.69 -14.25 8.01
C TYR A 89 -5.11 -15.15 6.91
N ALA A 90 -3.80 -15.24 6.85
CA ALA A 90 -3.14 -16.08 5.84
C ALA A 90 -3.55 -17.53 6.01
N ALA A 91 -3.60 -18.02 7.25
CA ALA A 91 -4.00 -19.40 7.51
C ALA A 91 -5.45 -19.64 7.10
N SER A 92 -6.34 -18.67 7.38
CA SER A 92 -7.76 -18.85 7.04
C SER A 92 -7.99 -18.84 5.54
N ARG A 93 -7.05 -18.30 4.76
CA ARG A 93 -7.14 -18.30 3.30
C ARG A 93 -6.51 -19.54 2.68
N GLY A 94 -6.01 -20.46 3.49
CA GLY A 94 -5.46 -21.70 2.99
C GLY A 94 -4.03 -21.61 2.48
N TYR A 95 -3.31 -20.61 2.86
CA TYR A 95 -1.88 -20.51 2.54
C TYR A 95 -1.12 -21.37 3.53
N HIS A 96 -0.60 -22.45 3.09
CA HIS A 96 0.11 -23.39 3.94
C HIS A 96 1.50 -23.64 3.44
#